data_2c91304ac2b47401b5a0a2bf6d4b57b3
#
_entry.id   2c91304ac2b47401b5a0a2bf6d4b57b3
#
_cell.length_a   1.000
_cell.length_b   1.000
_cell.length_c   1.000
_cell.angle_alpha   90.00
_cell.angle_beta   90.00
_cell.angle_gamma   90.00
#
_symmetry.space_group_name_H-M   'P 1'
#
loop_
_entity.id
_entity.type
_entity.pdbx_description
1 polymer ?
#
loop_
_entity_poly.entity_id
_entity_poly.type
_entity_poly.pdbx_seq_one_letter_code
_entity_poly.pdbx_strand_id
1 'polypeptide(L)'
;KFEDLLNEIIDKYDFDKILYFGLEVNLYQWVCSSIIAEKIKEKNPSAVIVVGGIGTKEAAIAYLQNFAQFDIAMWGEGEIPLLHLTEKISEDKTDELSSIGNIAYRVNGEILTSRIPNMEFADLSSKALRPDYSDFFDKMDCYGVPKQYALLSFENSRSCHWKKCHFCYLNMG
;
A
#
# COMPACT_ATOMS: atom_id res chain seq x y z
N LYS A 1 -9.94 23.65 4.86
CA LYS A 1 -10.40 23.11 3.53
C LYS A 1 -9.92 21.70 3.25
N PHE A 2 -8.61 21.37 3.42
CA PHE A 2 -8.14 19.99 3.20
C PHE A 2 -8.65 19.04 4.29
N GLU A 3 -8.50 19.43 5.54
CA GLU A 3 -8.99 18.64 6.68
C GLU A 3 -10.51 18.45 6.65
N ASP A 4 -11.27 19.48 6.28
CA ASP A 4 -12.74 19.40 6.17
C ASP A 4 -13.15 18.37 5.11
N LEU A 5 -12.48 18.41 3.94
CA LEU A 5 -12.70 17.42 2.87
C LEU A 5 -12.31 16.01 3.30
N LEU A 6 -11.19 15.87 4.00
CA LEU A 6 -10.72 14.58 4.48
C LEU A 6 -11.70 13.98 5.50
N ASN A 7 -12.18 14.78 6.45
CA ASN A 7 -13.18 14.36 7.42
C ASN A 7 -14.48 13.94 6.71
N GLU A 8 -14.94 14.72 5.72
CA GLU A 8 -16.13 14.37 4.93
C GLU A 8 -15.96 13.03 4.19
N ILE A 9 -14.75 12.74 3.66
CA ILE A 9 -14.46 11.47 3.00
C ILE A 9 -14.46 10.32 4.01
N ILE A 10 -13.73 10.49 5.12
CA ILE A 10 -13.61 9.47 6.16
C ILE A 10 -14.98 9.14 6.78
N ASP A 11 -15.84 10.14 6.96
CA ASP A 11 -17.17 9.97 7.53
C ASP A 11 -18.12 9.13 6.66
N LYS A 12 -17.77 8.90 5.40
CA LYS A 12 -18.55 8.03 4.49
C LYS A 12 -18.26 6.54 4.69
N TYR A 13 -17.17 6.19 5.37
CA TYR A 13 -16.79 4.79 5.58
C TYR A 13 -17.44 4.20 6.83
N ASP A 14 -17.92 2.97 6.68
CA ASP A 14 -18.35 2.11 7.77
C ASP A 14 -17.17 1.28 8.25
N PHE A 15 -16.52 1.72 9.33
CA PHE A 15 -15.28 1.12 9.84
C PHE A 15 -15.46 -0.36 10.25
N ASP A 16 -16.68 -0.77 10.64
CA ASP A 16 -16.94 -2.15 11.05
C ASP A 16 -16.88 -3.13 9.86
N LYS A 17 -16.92 -2.61 8.63
CA LYS A 17 -16.84 -3.39 7.40
C LYS A 17 -15.46 -3.35 6.73
N ILE A 18 -14.52 -2.61 7.30
CA ILE A 18 -13.19 -2.41 6.71
C ILE A 18 -12.18 -3.24 7.48
N LEU A 19 -11.53 -4.18 6.81
CA LEU A 19 -10.48 -5.01 7.40
C LEU A 19 -9.21 -4.20 7.69
N TYR A 20 -8.80 -3.35 6.76
CA TYR A 20 -7.64 -2.45 6.87
C TYR A 20 -7.73 -1.33 5.85
N PHE A 21 -6.98 -0.25 6.10
CA PHE A 21 -6.80 0.87 5.17
C PHE A 21 -5.42 0.75 4.52
N GLY A 22 -5.39 0.55 3.21
CA GLY A 22 -4.17 0.52 2.41
C GLY A 22 -3.80 1.92 1.93
N LEU A 23 -2.59 2.38 2.25
CA LEU A 23 -2.08 3.69 1.87
C LEU A 23 -0.74 3.56 1.14
N GLU A 24 -0.55 4.38 0.11
CA GLU A 24 0.69 4.46 -0.65
C GLU A 24 1.63 5.49 -0.01
N VAL A 25 2.90 5.15 0.15
CA VAL A 25 3.92 6.07 0.70
C VAL A 25 5.05 6.38 -0.26
N ASN A 26 4.90 5.99 -1.53
CA ASN A 26 5.90 6.24 -2.57
C ASN A 26 6.06 7.75 -2.84
N LEU A 27 7.28 8.18 -3.19
CA LEU A 27 7.63 9.56 -3.45
C LEU A 27 7.16 10.50 -2.31
N TYR A 28 6.33 11.49 -2.63
CA TYR A 28 5.80 12.46 -1.65
C TYR A 28 4.44 12.08 -1.07
N GLN A 29 3.87 10.94 -1.44
CA GLN A 29 2.55 10.50 -0.97
C GLN A 29 2.54 10.20 0.53
N TRP A 30 3.69 9.85 1.13
CA TRP A 30 3.81 9.55 2.55
C TRP A 30 3.30 10.68 3.45
N VAL A 31 3.43 11.95 3.04
CA VAL A 31 2.92 13.10 3.80
C VAL A 31 1.40 13.04 3.91
N CYS A 32 0.71 12.92 2.77
CA CYS A 32 -0.74 12.81 2.75
C CYS A 32 -1.21 11.53 3.45
N SER A 33 -0.55 10.40 3.20
CA SER A 33 -0.89 9.12 3.81
C SER A 33 -0.73 9.13 5.33
N SER A 34 0.28 9.83 5.87
CA SER A 34 0.44 9.97 7.33
C SER A 34 -0.70 10.78 7.97
N ILE A 35 -1.13 11.87 7.32
CA ILE A 35 -2.25 12.70 7.78
C ILE A 35 -3.58 11.91 7.70
N ILE A 36 -3.80 11.18 6.60
CA ILE A 36 -4.99 10.33 6.44
C ILE A 36 -5.04 9.25 7.52
N ALA A 37 -3.91 8.57 7.75
CA ALA A 37 -3.82 7.54 8.78
C ALA A 37 -4.08 8.08 10.19
N GLU A 38 -3.54 9.26 10.52
CA GLU A 38 -3.80 9.94 11.79
C GLU A 38 -5.30 10.20 11.97
N LYS A 39 -5.96 10.76 10.96
CA LYS A 39 -7.41 11.03 11.00
C LYS A 39 -8.25 9.74 11.12
N ILE A 40 -7.85 8.67 10.45
CA ILE A 40 -8.50 7.37 10.60
C ILE A 40 -8.35 6.86 12.05
N LYS A 41 -7.13 6.93 12.61
CA LYS A 41 -6.85 6.52 13.99
C LYS A 41 -7.55 7.39 15.04
N GLU A 42 -7.71 8.69 14.79
CA GLU A 42 -8.53 9.57 15.65
C GLU A 42 -9.98 9.09 15.73
N LYS A 43 -10.55 8.67 14.60
CA LYS A 43 -11.92 8.19 14.51
C LYS A 43 -12.09 6.77 15.03
N ASN A 44 -11.17 5.88 14.71
CA ASN A 44 -11.12 4.50 15.19
C ASN A 44 -9.68 4.06 15.51
N PRO A 45 -9.26 4.13 16.78
CA PRO A 45 -7.91 3.75 17.19
C PRO A 45 -7.52 2.29 16.87
N SER A 46 -8.50 1.40 16.69
CA SER A 46 -8.27 -0.01 16.34
C SER A 46 -8.17 -0.27 14.83
N ALA A 47 -8.44 0.73 13.98
CA ALA A 47 -8.32 0.58 12.53
C ALA A 47 -6.89 0.19 12.15
N VAL A 48 -6.73 -0.84 11.31
CA VAL A 48 -5.44 -1.32 10.83
C VAL A 48 -5.01 -0.50 9.62
N ILE A 49 -3.81 0.10 9.69
CA ILE A 49 -3.24 0.89 8.59
C ILE A 49 -2.06 0.13 7.98
N VAL A 50 -2.19 -0.19 6.70
CA VAL A 50 -1.17 -0.88 5.89
C VAL A 50 -0.56 0.10 4.90
N VAL A 51 0.77 0.20 4.87
CA VAL A 51 1.46 1.07 3.92
C VAL A 51 2.32 0.27 2.94
N GLY A 52 2.32 0.69 1.68
CA GLY A 52 3.06 0.06 0.58
C GLY A 52 3.78 1.08 -0.30
N GLY A 53 4.38 0.61 -1.41
CA GLY A 53 5.22 1.44 -2.29
C GLY A 53 6.63 1.66 -1.74
N ILE A 54 7.10 0.76 -0.89
CA ILE A 54 8.38 0.83 -0.19
C ILE A 54 9.37 -0.11 -0.88
N GLY A 55 10.58 0.37 -1.17
CA GLY A 55 11.58 -0.40 -1.90
C GLY A 55 12.36 -1.41 -1.06
N THR A 56 12.58 -1.15 0.24
CA THR A 56 13.46 -1.97 1.09
C THR A 56 12.88 -2.24 2.47
N LYS A 57 13.37 -3.31 3.10
CA LYS A 57 13.03 -3.69 4.47
C LYS A 57 13.36 -2.58 5.47
N GLU A 58 14.53 -1.96 5.33
CA GLU A 58 15.00 -0.90 6.23
C GLU A 58 14.09 0.32 6.16
N ALA A 59 13.63 0.67 4.95
CA ALA A 59 12.66 1.75 4.77
C ALA A 59 11.30 1.40 5.40
N ALA A 60 10.82 0.16 5.27
CA ALA A 60 9.57 -0.28 5.90
C ALA A 60 9.66 -0.16 7.43
N ILE A 61 10.76 -0.60 8.03
CA ILE A 61 11.01 -0.45 9.49
C ILE A 61 11.04 1.04 9.85
N ALA A 62 11.75 1.88 9.07
CA ALA A 62 11.84 3.31 9.34
C ALA A 62 10.47 4.00 9.27
N TYR A 63 9.59 3.63 8.34
CA TYR A 63 8.22 4.14 8.31
C TYR A 63 7.47 3.81 9.60
N LEU A 64 7.52 2.58 10.08
CA LEU A 64 6.88 2.20 11.34
C LEU A 64 7.51 2.88 12.55
N GLN A 65 8.83 3.12 12.55
CA GLN A 65 9.52 3.81 13.66
C GLN A 65 9.11 5.28 13.76
N ASN A 66 8.93 5.95 12.63
CA ASN A 66 8.67 7.39 12.59
C ASN A 66 7.17 7.75 12.58
N PHE A 67 6.28 6.83 12.22
CA PHE A 67 4.85 7.06 12.11
C PHE A 67 4.08 6.03 12.95
N ALA A 68 3.69 6.42 14.15
CA ALA A 68 2.99 5.55 15.10
C ALA A 68 1.61 5.09 14.60
N GLN A 69 1.01 5.83 13.68
CA GLN A 69 -0.28 5.53 13.07
C GLN A 69 -0.23 4.41 12.02
N PHE A 70 0.95 4.01 11.54
CA PHE A 70 1.11 2.88 10.63
C PHE A 70 1.32 1.59 11.43
N ASP A 71 0.55 0.55 11.11
CA ASP A 71 0.60 -0.74 11.80
C ASP A 71 1.43 -1.77 11.04
N ILE A 72 1.31 -1.78 9.70
CA ILE A 72 1.99 -2.74 8.82
C ILE A 72 2.61 -1.98 7.64
N ALA A 73 3.85 -2.31 7.30
CA ALA A 73 4.56 -1.77 6.14
C ALA A 73 5.06 -2.92 5.24
N MET A 74 4.75 -2.84 3.95
CA MET A 74 5.15 -3.82 2.94
C MET A 74 6.22 -3.25 2.03
N TRP A 75 7.23 -4.04 1.68
CA TRP A 75 8.28 -3.64 0.74
C TRP A 75 8.39 -4.58 -0.46
N GLY A 76 8.89 -4.06 -1.60
CA GLY A 76 8.97 -4.80 -2.86
C GLY A 76 7.61 -4.96 -3.54
N GLU A 77 7.39 -6.08 -4.20
CA GLU A 77 6.11 -6.38 -4.85
C GLU A 77 5.06 -6.76 -3.81
N GLY A 78 3.96 -6.03 -3.78
CA GLY A 78 2.97 -6.09 -2.71
C GLY A 78 1.78 -7.00 -2.97
N GLU A 79 1.52 -7.43 -4.20
CA GLU A 79 0.28 -8.12 -4.58
C GLU A 79 0.05 -9.41 -3.79
N ILE A 80 1.05 -10.28 -3.76
CA ILE A 80 0.94 -11.57 -3.05
C ILE A 80 0.99 -11.39 -1.53
N PRO A 81 1.93 -10.61 -0.96
CA PRO A 81 1.89 -10.30 0.46
C PRO A 81 0.58 -9.68 0.94
N LEU A 82 -0.02 -8.77 0.14
CA LEU A 82 -1.29 -8.15 0.47
C LEU A 82 -2.46 -9.16 0.43
N LEU A 83 -2.45 -10.09 -0.53
CA LEU A 83 -3.43 -11.17 -0.59
C LEU A 83 -3.35 -12.02 0.69
N HIS A 84 -2.15 -12.50 1.04
CA HIS A 84 -1.95 -13.31 2.25
C HIS A 84 -2.32 -12.53 3.52
N LEU A 85 -2.01 -11.23 3.59
CA LEU A 85 -2.44 -10.39 4.72
C LEU A 85 -3.97 -10.33 4.83
N THR A 86 -4.65 -10.13 3.70
CA THR A 86 -6.11 -10.07 3.66
C THR A 86 -6.73 -11.38 4.15
N GLU A 87 -6.20 -12.52 3.72
CA GLU A 87 -6.63 -13.84 4.17
C GLU A 87 -6.42 -14.01 5.69
N LYS A 88 -5.21 -13.67 6.20
CA LYS A 88 -4.91 -13.78 7.63
C LYS A 88 -5.81 -12.90 8.51
N ILE A 89 -6.04 -11.66 8.10
CA ILE A 89 -6.92 -10.75 8.85
C ILE A 89 -8.37 -11.25 8.79
N SER A 90 -8.85 -11.71 7.62
CA SER A 90 -10.23 -12.19 7.48
C SER A 90 -10.51 -13.48 8.27
N GLU A 91 -9.46 -14.28 8.52
CA GLU A 91 -9.52 -15.52 9.30
C GLU A 91 -9.21 -15.31 10.81
N ASP A 92 -8.99 -14.07 11.24
CA ASP A 92 -8.58 -13.70 12.62
C ASP A 92 -7.26 -14.37 13.05
N LYS A 93 -6.31 -14.57 12.11
CA LYS A 93 -5.00 -15.19 12.30
C LYS A 93 -3.86 -14.16 12.34
N THR A 94 -4.05 -13.08 13.07
CA THR A 94 -3.06 -11.99 13.15
C THR A 94 -1.78 -12.37 13.90
N ASP A 95 -1.77 -13.48 14.61
CA ASP A 95 -0.58 -14.09 15.21
C ASP A 95 0.36 -14.76 14.19
N GLU A 96 -0.12 -15.05 13.00
CA GLU A 96 0.64 -15.66 11.92
C GLU A 96 1.28 -14.67 10.92
N LEU A 97 1.26 -13.36 11.19
CA LEU A 97 1.82 -12.33 10.29
C LEU A 97 3.29 -12.57 9.93
N SER A 98 4.07 -13.20 10.83
CA SER A 98 5.48 -13.54 10.57
C SER A 98 5.68 -14.49 9.38
N SER A 99 4.64 -15.18 8.92
CA SER A 99 4.67 -16.09 7.78
C SER A 99 4.47 -15.38 6.43
N ILE A 100 4.04 -14.12 6.42
CA ILE A 100 3.84 -13.34 5.21
C ILE A 100 5.18 -12.72 4.81
N GLY A 101 5.59 -12.92 3.55
CA GLY A 101 6.85 -12.37 3.05
C GLY A 101 6.82 -10.83 2.96
N ASN A 102 7.97 -10.21 3.16
CA ASN A 102 8.20 -8.78 2.92
C ASN A 102 7.27 -7.83 3.69
N ILE A 103 6.98 -8.12 4.96
CA ILE A 103 6.25 -7.19 5.82
C ILE A 103 7.03 -6.87 7.11
N ALA A 104 6.89 -5.63 7.57
CA ALA A 104 7.15 -5.20 8.93
C ALA A 104 5.82 -4.85 9.59
N TYR A 105 5.65 -5.16 10.86
CA TYR A 105 4.40 -4.97 11.57
C TYR A 105 4.62 -4.69 13.05
N ARG A 106 3.65 -4.03 13.68
CA ARG A 106 3.71 -3.64 15.09
C ARG A 106 2.93 -4.61 15.97
N VAL A 107 3.57 -5.10 17.02
CA VAL A 107 2.94 -5.94 18.06
C VAL A 107 3.37 -5.41 19.41
N ASN A 108 2.42 -5.05 20.26
CA ASN A 108 2.67 -4.55 21.61
C ASN A 108 3.72 -3.43 21.70
N GLY A 109 3.75 -2.54 20.67
CA GLY A 109 4.70 -1.44 20.60
C GLY A 109 6.06 -1.79 19.98
N GLU A 110 6.37 -3.06 19.79
CA GLU A 110 7.58 -3.52 19.09
C GLU A 110 7.35 -3.67 17.60
N ILE A 111 8.39 -3.40 16.80
CA ILE A 111 8.37 -3.61 15.35
C ILE A 111 9.04 -4.94 15.03
N LEU A 112 8.27 -5.85 14.48
CA LEU A 112 8.73 -7.15 14.02
C LEU A 112 8.75 -7.18 12.48
N THR A 113 9.48 -8.14 11.93
CA THR A 113 9.52 -8.36 10.46
C THR A 113 9.23 -9.81 10.14
N SER A 114 8.75 -10.04 8.91
CA SER A 114 8.59 -11.39 8.38
C SER A 114 9.87 -12.21 8.49
N ARG A 115 9.71 -13.50 8.75
CA ARG A 115 10.82 -14.46 8.87
C ARG A 115 11.39 -14.88 7.51
N ILE A 116 10.58 -14.77 6.48
CA ILE A 116 10.90 -15.22 5.12
C ILE A 116 10.77 -14.06 4.14
N PRO A 117 11.60 -14.00 3.08
CA PRO A 117 11.38 -13.10 1.97
C PRO A 117 10.15 -13.52 1.17
N ASN A 118 9.52 -12.58 0.46
CA ASN A 118 8.54 -12.92 -0.54
C ASN A 118 9.25 -13.53 -1.75
N MET A 119 8.90 -14.77 -2.08
CA MET A 119 9.40 -15.52 -3.25
C MET A 119 8.31 -15.74 -4.31
N GLU A 120 7.12 -15.24 -4.05
CA GLU A 120 5.97 -15.35 -4.95
C GLU A 120 5.72 -14.00 -5.61
N PHE A 121 5.56 -14.01 -6.93
CA PHE A 121 5.33 -12.83 -7.74
C PHE A 121 4.02 -12.97 -8.49
N ALA A 122 3.32 -11.85 -8.64
CA ALA A 122 2.08 -11.84 -9.39
C ALA A 122 2.34 -12.04 -10.89
N ASP A 123 1.52 -12.86 -11.54
CA ASP A 123 1.55 -13.01 -12.99
C ASP A 123 0.98 -11.77 -13.67
N LEU A 124 1.85 -10.89 -14.17
CA LEU A 124 1.47 -9.66 -14.86
C LEU A 124 0.63 -9.89 -16.12
N SER A 125 0.61 -11.11 -16.68
CA SER A 125 -0.27 -11.46 -17.80
C SER A 125 -1.71 -11.72 -17.38
N SER A 126 -1.94 -11.92 -16.08
CA SER A 126 -3.26 -12.17 -15.51
C SER A 126 -4.24 -11.04 -15.81
N LYS A 127 -5.46 -11.41 -16.21
CA LYS A 127 -6.54 -10.43 -16.39
C LYS A 127 -6.91 -9.71 -15.09
N ALA A 128 -6.72 -10.34 -13.94
CA ALA A 128 -7.01 -9.75 -12.63
C ALA A 128 -6.10 -8.56 -12.29
N LEU A 129 -4.91 -8.47 -12.89
CA LEU A 129 -3.96 -7.38 -12.69
C LEU A 129 -4.03 -6.31 -13.78
N ARG A 130 -4.96 -6.42 -14.72
CA ARG A 130 -5.12 -5.36 -15.74
C ARG A 130 -5.76 -4.13 -15.09
N PRO A 131 -5.17 -2.93 -15.28
CA PRO A 131 -5.77 -1.72 -14.78
C PRO A 131 -7.16 -1.51 -15.42
N ASP A 132 -8.14 -1.18 -14.59
CA ASP A 132 -9.44 -0.69 -15.03
C ASP A 132 -9.42 0.84 -14.96
N TYR A 133 -9.58 1.48 -16.12
CA TYR A 133 -9.60 2.92 -16.25
C TYR A 133 -11.02 3.48 -16.44
N SER A 134 -12.06 2.68 -16.21
CA SER A 134 -13.46 3.10 -16.42
C SER A 134 -13.77 4.36 -15.61
N ASP A 135 -13.49 4.35 -14.31
CA ASP A 135 -13.74 5.51 -13.43
C ASP A 135 -12.97 6.76 -13.87
N PHE A 136 -11.76 6.60 -14.39
CA PHE A 136 -10.96 7.71 -14.91
C PHE A 136 -11.64 8.35 -16.11
N PHE A 137 -12.11 7.56 -17.07
CA PHE A 137 -12.81 8.08 -18.24
C PHE A 137 -14.17 8.68 -17.91
N ASP A 138 -14.91 8.09 -16.97
CA ASP A 138 -16.17 8.64 -16.46
C ASP A 138 -15.95 10.02 -15.81
N LYS A 139 -14.86 10.20 -15.05
CA LYS A 139 -14.51 11.50 -14.50
C LYS A 139 -14.11 12.50 -15.57
N MET A 140 -13.35 12.10 -16.59
CA MET A 140 -13.05 12.99 -17.73
C MET A 140 -14.31 13.46 -18.41
N ASP A 141 -15.26 12.57 -18.69
CA ASP A 141 -16.55 12.92 -19.28
C ASP A 141 -17.35 13.87 -18.37
N CYS A 142 -17.39 13.60 -17.06
CA CYS A 142 -18.07 14.45 -16.07
C CYS A 142 -17.52 15.89 -16.04
N TYR A 143 -16.20 16.04 -16.19
CA TYR A 143 -15.53 17.35 -16.19
C TYR A 143 -15.36 17.97 -17.59
N GLY A 144 -15.87 17.33 -18.64
CA GLY A 144 -15.75 17.80 -20.02
C GLY A 144 -14.30 17.81 -20.54
N VAL A 145 -13.44 16.95 -20.00
CA VAL A 145 -12.03 16.86 -20.44
C VAL A 145 -11.95 15.93 -21.65
N PRO A 146 -11.45 16.40 -22.82
CA PRO A 146 -11.34 15.57 -24.01
C PRO A 146 -10.41 14.37 -23.81
N LYS A 147 -10.85 13.16 -24.20
CA LYS A 147 -10.10 11.90 -24.02
C LYS A 147 -8.74 11.88 -24.71
N GLN A 148 -8.50 12.73 -25.70
CA GLN A 148 -7.20 12.90 -26.34
C GLN A 148 -6.09 13.41 -25.39
N TYR A 149 -6.46 13.95 -24.23
CA TYR A 149 -5.51 14.37 -23.20
C TYR A 149 -5.29 13.31 -22.11
N ALA A 150 -5.90 12.13 -22.25
CA ALA A 150 -5.70 11.04 -21.31
C ALA A 150 -4.26 10.52 -21.37
N LEU A 151 -3.60 10.48 -20.22
CA LEU A 151 -2.33 9.78 -20.02
C LEU A 151 -2.60 8.59 -19.12
N LEU A 152 -2.43 7.38 -19.67
CA LEU A 152 -2.62 6.15 -18.91
C LEU A 152 -1.27 5.52 -18.59
N SER A 153 -1.09 5.16 -17.34
CA SER A 153 0.09 4.42 -16.90
C SER A 153 -0.01 2.97 -17.36
N PHE A 154 1.09 2.45 -17.89
CA PHE A 154 1.18 1.07 -18.32
C PHE A 154 2.50 0.45 -17.84
N GLU A 155 2.40 -0.64 -17.11
CA GLU A 155 3.56 -1.42 -16.67
C GLU A 155 3.77 -2.60 -17.61
N ASN A 156 4.90 -2.65 -18.30
CA ASN A 156 5.25 -3.76 -19.21
C ASN A 156 6.29 -4.71 -18.64
N SER A 157 7.01 -4.29 -17.61
CA SER A 157 8.00 -5.11 -16.91
C SER A 157 8.33 -4.54 -15.54
N ARG A 158 8.71 -5.40 -14.62
CA ARG A 158 9.28 -5.05 -13.32
C ARG A 158 10.76 -5.37 -13.30
N SER A 159 11.53 -4.59 -12.54
CA SER A 159 12.98 -4.66 -12.51
C SER A 159 13.67 -4.23 -13.82
N CYS A 160 14.98 -4.32 -13.82
CA CYS A 160 15.83 -3.97 -14.97
C CYS A 160 16.59 -5.20 -15.48
N HIS A 161 16.41 -5.54 -16.74
CA HIS A 161 17.13 -6.67 -17.37
C HIS A 161 18.65 -6.47 -17.41
N TRP A 162 19.14 -5.20 -17.39
CA TRP A 162 20.55 -4.89 -17.43
C TRP A 162 21.27 -5.22 -16.12
N LYS A 163 20.71 -4.93 -14.97
CA LYS A 163 21.19 -5.24 -13.59
C LYS A 163 22.70 -4.98 -13.32
N LYS A 164 23.35 -4.05 -14.04
CA LYS A 164 24.82 -3.78 -13.91
C LYS A 164 25.15 -2.39 -13.39
N CYS A 165 24.17 -1.55 -13.13
CA CYS A 165 24.41 -0.18 -12.66
C CYS A 165 24.56 -0.15 -11.14
N HIS A 166 25.76 0.12 -10.64
CA HIS A 166 26.04 0.11 -9.19
C HIS A 166 25.31 1.21 -8.39
N PHE A 167 24.80 2.23 -9.05
CA PHE A 167 24.06 3.34 -8.42
C PHE A 167 22.53 3.20 -8.51
N CYS A 168 22.02 2.18 -9.17
CA CYS A 168 20.60 2.08 -9.51
C CYS A 168 19.87 1.20 -8.51
N TYR A 169 18.87 1.77 -7.83
CA TYR A 169 18.05 1.02 -6.86
C TYR A 169 17.21 -0.10 -7.50
N LEU A 170 16.87 -0.01 -8.79
CA LEU A 170 16.20 -1.08 -9.53
C LEU A 170 17.04 -2.36 -9.64
N ASN A 171 18.29 -2.29 -9.22
CA ASN A 171 19.22 -3.41 -9.23
C ASN A 171 19.25 -4.20 -7.91
N MET A 172 18.52 -3.72 -6.90
CA MET A 172 18.52 -4.26 -5.54
C MET A 172 17.33 -5.18 -5.25
N GLY A 173 16.52 -5.49 -6.26
CA GLY A 173 15.39 -6.41 -6.19
C GLY A 173 15.70 -7.80 -6.76
#